data_a2db5ceeb6915d0f7a10be12052eff38
#
_entry.id   a2db5ceeb6915d0f7a10be12052eff38
#
_cell.length_a   1.000
_cell.length_b   1.000
_cell.length_c   1.000
_cell.angle_alpha   90.00
_cell.angle_beta   90.00
_cell.angle_gamma   90.00
#
_symmetry.space_group_name_H-M   'P 1'
#
loop_
_entity.id
_entity.type
_entity.pdbx_description
1 polymer ?
#
loop_
_entity_poly.entity_id
_entity_poly.type
_entity_poly.pdbx_seq_one_letter_code
_entity_poly.pdbx_strand_id
1 'polypeptide(L)'
;MFLIIRLLPNLPSKNAGSIASLPLLAKRPLLLWLYVTTAIVISAHFTAYTYIEPFMIDVGHLDPNFATAVLLVFGFSGIAASLLFNRFYRLAPTKFIVVSMSLLMFSLLLLLFSTETMISMFSLVFIWGIGISCIGLSLQMRVLKLAPDATDVATAIYSGIFNAGIGAGALFGNLATTYLGLNEIGYTGAALGLIGFIIFITTHLKYRHTFLLQNK
;
A
#
# COMPACT_ATOMS: atom_id res chain seq x y z
N MET A 1 23.68 -16.44 1.93
CA MET A 1 23.92 -15.95 3.27
C MET A 1 25.42 -15.79 3.60
N PHE A 2 26.29 -16.74 3.27
CA PHE A 2 27.75 -16.70 3.56
C PHE A 2 28.50 -15.54 2.87
N LEU A 3 28.13 -15.15 1.64
CA LEU A 3 28.71 -14.05 0.88
C LEU A 3 28.38 -12.67 1.47
N ILE A 4 27.18 -12.50 2.02
CA ILE A 4 26.70 -11.23 2.59
C ILE A 4 27.47 -10.89 3.86
N ILE A 5 27.75 -11.90 4.71
CA ILE A 5 28.50 -11.70 5.98
C ILE A 5 29.96 -11.27 5.74
N ARG A 6 30.55 -11.69 4.61
CA ARG A 6 31.95 -11.33 4.27
C ARG A 6 32.11 -10.02 3.51
N LEU A 7 31.07 -9.57 2.82
CA LEU A 7 31.15 -8.39 1.92
C LEU A 7 30.53 -7.12 2.52
N LEU A 8 29.69 -7.24 3.57
CA LEU A 8 29.15 -6.06 4.24
C LEU A 8 30.13 -5.54 5.29
N PRO A 9 30.64 -4.29 5.13
CA PRO A 9 31.40 -3.64 6.18
C PRO A 9 30.51 -3.45 7.40
N ASN A 10 31.08 -3.63 8.61
CA ASN A 10 30.45 -3.27 9.87
C ASN A 10 30.25 -1.75 9.94
N LEU A 11 29.15 -1.25 9.39
CA LEU A 11 28.76 0.15 9.50
C LEU A 11 27.88 0.31 10.75
N PRO A 12 28.35 1.04 11.78
CA PRO A 12 27.51 1.36 12.92
C PRO A 12 26.32 2.19 12.44
N SER A 13 25.10 1.75 12.75
CA SER A 13 23.89 2.51 12.44
C SER A 13 23.86 3.76 13.32
N LYS A 14 24.17 4.91 12.72
CA LYS A 14 24.17 6.21 13.43
C LYS A 14 22.77 6.70 13.78
N ASN A 15 21.74 6.19 13.10
CA ASN A 15 20.35 6.66 13.16
C ASN A 15 19.34 5.54 13.48
N ALA A 16 19.82 4.44 14.09
CA ALA A 16 18.96 3.29 14.43
C ALA A 16 17.79 3.70 15.34
N GLY A 17 18.06 4.65 16.24
CA GLY A 17 17.16 4.93 17.35
C GLY A 17 17.15 3.79 18.36
N SER A 18 16.35 3.94 19.40
CA SER A 18 16.13 2.91 20.41
C SER A 18 14.64 2.92 20.79
N ILE A 19 14.22 1.97 21.61
CA ILE A 19 12.85 1.95 22.18
C ILE A 19 12.54 3.29 22.89
N ALA A 20 13.52 3.96 23.43
CA ALA A 20 13.39 5.30 24.02
C ALA A 20 12.97 6.38 22.99
N SER A 21 13.11 6.13 21.69
CA SER A 21 12.65 7.05 20.64
C SER A 21 11.12 7.00 20.42
N LEU A 22 10.42 5.98 20.91
CA LEU A 22 8.96 5.81 20.71
C LEU A 22 8.15 7.03 21.18
N PRO A 23 8.37 7.59 22.41
CA PRO A 23 7.63 8.76 22.85
C PRO A 23 7.90 10.01 21.99
N LEU A 24 9.10 10.12 21.41
CA LEU A 24 9.46 11.21 20.53
C LEU A 24 8.75 11.09 19.17
N LEU A 25 8.70 9.89 18.60
CA LEU A 25 7.99 9.61 17.34
C LEU A 25 6.48 9.81 17.50
N ALA A 26 5.91 9.41 18.65
CA ALA A 26 4.50 9.59 18.98
C ALA A 26 4.08 11.07 19.09
N LYS A 27 5.02 12.00 19.30
CA LYS A 27 4.76 13.44 19.30
C LYS A 27 4.81 14.08 17.92
N ARG A 28 5.07 13.31 16.84
CA ARG A 28 5.11 13.81 15.44
C ARG A 28 3.76 13.58 14.75
N PRO A 29 2.86 14.56 14.73
CA PRO A 29 1.50 14.35 14.25
C PRO A 29 1.45 13.93 12.79
N LEU A 30 2.33 14.47 11.95
CA LEU A 30 2.40 14.10 10.53
C LEU A 30 2.80 12.63 10.34
N LEU A 31 3.74 12.12 11.13
CA LEU A 31 4.14 10.71 11.11
C LEU A 31 2.98 9.81 11.53
N LEU A 32 2.26 10.18 12.59
CA LEU A 32 1.08 9.43 13.05
C LEU A 32 -0.01 9.36 11.98
N TRP A 33 -0.31 10.47 11.31
CA TRP A 33 -1.28 10.49 10.22
C TRP A 33 -0.85 9.65 9.02
N LEU A 34 0.45 9.58 8.72
CA LEU A 34 0.95 8.65 7.71
C LEU A 34 0.77 7.19 8.12
N TYR A 35 0.99 6.85 9.37
CA TYR A 35 0.72 5.51 9.89
C TYR A 35 -0.76 5.14 9.80
N VAL A 36 -1.66 6.07 10.18
CA VAL A 36 -3.12 5.87 10.03
C VAL A 36 -3.50 5.68 8.57
N THR A 37 -2.98 6.53 7.67
CA THR A 37 -3.18 6.38 6.23
C THR A 37 -2.72 5.01 5.74
N THR A 38 -1.53 4.56 6.17
CA THR A 38 -0.99 3.25 5.81
C THR A 38 -1.93 2.12 6.26
N ALA A 39 -2.34 2.13 7.53
CA ALA A 39 -3.24 1.11 8.07
C ALA A 39 -4.51 0.99 7.22
N ILE A 40 -5.16 2.11 6.93
CA ILE A 40 -6.45 2.13 6.21
C ILE A 40 -6.28 1.74 4.74
N VAL A 41 -5.26 2.26 4.05
CA VAL A 41 -5.06 1.94 2.61
C VAL A 41 -4.63 0.49 2.41
N ILE A 42 -3.81 -0.05 3.31
CA ILE A 42 -3.43 -1.46 3.27
C ILE A 42 -4.64 -2.35 3.59
N SER A 43 -5.46 -1.97 4.58
CA SER A 43 -6.72 -2.68 4.84
C SER A 43 -7.66 -2.65 3.63
N ALA A 44 -7.79 -1.51 2.96
CA ALA A 44 -8.59 -1.37 1.73
C ALA A 44 -8.13 -2.34 0.64
N HIS A 45 -6.83 -2.40 0.40
CA HIS A 45 -6.25 -3.34 -0.56
C HIS A 45 -6.54 -4.79 -0.20
N PHE A 46 -6.23 -5.20 1.05
CA PHE A 46 -6.36 -6.58 1.49
C PHE A 46 -7.81 -7.02 1.71
N THR A 47 -8.77 -6.10 1.82
CA THR A 47 -10.20 -6.41 1.80
C THR A 47 -10.61 -7.15 0.53
N ALA A 48 -10.07 -6.75 -0.62
CA ALA A 48 -10.33 -7.42 -1.89
C ALA A 48 -9.27 -8.48 -2.22
N TYR A 49 -7.98 -8.18 -1.98
CA TYR A 49 -6.88 -9.04 -2.41
C TYR A 49 -6.89 -10.41 -1.71
N THR A 50 -7.29 -10.48 -0.44
CA THR A 50 -7.38 -11.76 0.29
C THR A 50 -8.39 -12.72 -0.34
N TYR A 51 -9.41 -12.19 -0.98
CA TYR A 51 -10.51 -12.95 -1.58
C TYR A 51 -10.54 -12.90 -3.12
N ILE A 52 -9.46 -12.44 -3.73
CA ILE A 52 -9.39 -12.25 -5.19
C ILE A 52 -9.49 -13.57 -5.95
N GLU A 53 -8.89 -14.64 -5.43
CA GLU A 53 -8.94 -15.96 -6.07
C GLU A 53 -10.34 -16.55 -6.06
N PRO A 54 -11.05 -16.72 -4.91
CA PRO A 54 -12.44 -17.15 -4.92
C PRO A 54 -13.34 -16.17 -5.69
N PHE A 55 -13.08 -14.87 -5.68
CA PHE A 55 -13.83 -13.92 -6.50
C PHE A 55 -13.69 -14.22 -8.00
N MET A 56 -12.48 -14.48 -8.48
CA MET A 56 -12.29 -14.84 -9.90
C MET A 56 -12.97 -16.14 -10.28
N ILE A 57 -12.95 -17.15 -9.40
CA ILE A 57 -13.50 -18.48 -9.67
C ILE A 57 -15.03 -18.48 -9.53
N ASP A 58 -15.56 -18.00 -8.39
CA ASP A 58 -16.97 -18.16 -8.03
C ASP A 58 -17.85 -17.05 -8.64
N VAL A 59 -17.34 -15.82 -8.80
CA VAL A 59 -18.06 -14.69 -9.37
C VAL A 59 -17.73 -14.52 -10.84
N GLY A 60 -16.43 -14.56 -11.18
CA GLY A 60 -15.98 -14.40 -12.56
C GLY A 60 -16.10 -15.65 -13.42
N HIS A 61 -16.37 -16.82 -12.81
CA HIS A 61 -16.38 -18.12 -13.48
C HIS A 61 -15.12 -18.41 -14.30
N LEU A 62 -13.98 -17.88 -13.84
CA LEU A 62 -12.69 -18.02 -14.50
C LEU A 62 -12.01 -19.33 -14.08
N ASP A 63 -11.22 -19.89 -14.99
CA ASP A 63 -10.46 -21.09 -14.71
C ASP A 63 -9.41 -20.88 -13.57
N PRO A 64 -9.24 -21.83 -12.63
CA PRO A 64 -8.27 -21.71 -11.54
C PRO A 64 -6.81 -21.49 -12.00
N ASN A 65 -6.40 -22.07 -13.13
CA ASN A 65 -5.06 -21.84 -13.68
C ASN A 65 -4.94 -20.39 -14.19
N PHE A 66 -6.03 -19.84 -14.73
CA PHE A 66 -6.08 -18.44 -15.12
C PHE A 66 -5.99 -17.52 -13.88
N ALA A 67 -6.69 -17.83 -12.79
CA ALA A 67 -6.58 -17.09 -11.54
C ALA A 67 -5.13 -17.07 -11.01
N THR A 68 -4.44 -18.20 -11.06
CA THR A 68 -3.02 -18.29 -10.71
C THR A 68 -2.15 -17.39 -11.60
N ALA A 69 -2.39 -17.37 -12.91
CA ALA A 69 -1.66 -16.50 -13.84
C ALA A 69 -1.90 -15.00 -13.56
N VAL A 70 -3.12 -14.62 -13.19
CA VAL A 70 -3.47 -13.25 -12.77
C VAL A 70 -2.68 -12.83 -11.52
N LEU A 71 -2.56 -13.71 -10.52
CA LEU A 71 -1.78 -13.45 -9.32
C LEU A 71 -0.27 -13.31 -9.62
N LEU A 72 0.26 -14.07 -10.59
CA LEU A 72 1.63 -13.88 -11.06
C LEU A 72 1.83 -12.51 -11.72
N VAL A 73 0.88 -12.07 -12.55
CA VAL A 73 0.91 -10.73 -13.17
C VAL A 73 0.86 -9.64 -12.11
N PHE A 74 0.05 -9.81 -11.05
CA PHE A 74 0.06 -8.92 -9.90
C PHE A 74 1.46 -8.83 -9.26
N GLY A 75 2.13 -9.97 -9.05
CA GLY A 75 3.51 -9.99 -8.53
C GLY A 75 4.50 -9.22 -9.43
N PHE A 76 4.44 -9.42 -10.75
CA PHE A 76 5.29 -8.73 -11.72
C PHE A 76 5.00 -7.21 -11.78
N SER A 77 3.80 -6.77 -11.46
CA SER A 77 3.46 -5.35 -11.41
C SER A 77 4.33 -4.56 -10.43
N GLY A 78 4.84 -5.21 -9.38
CA GLY A 78 5.79 -4.62 -8.43
C GLY A 78 7.10 -4.17 -9.07
N ILE A 79 7.57 -4.87 -10.11
CA ILE A 79 8.76 -4.46 -10.88
C ILE A 79 8.47 -3.16 -11.63
N ALA A 80 7.34 -3.10 -12.34
CA ALA A 80 6.92 -1.89 -13.03
C ALA A 80 6.73 -0.71 -12.06
N ALA A 81 6.11 -0.96 -10.90
CA ALA A 81 5.95 0.04 -9.85
C ALA A 81 7.29 0.58 -9.34
N SER A 82 8.28 -0.28 -9.14
CA SER A 82 9.63 0.13 -8.72
C SER A 82 10.31 1.05 -9.75
N LEU A 83 10.18 0.74 -11.04
CA LEU A 83 10.71 1.57 -12.12
C LEU A 83 10.00 2.93 -12.18
N LEU A 84 8.67 2.95 -12.08
CA LEU A 84 7.87 4.18 -12.03
C LEU A 84 8.21 5.02 -10.80
N PHE A 85 8.36 4.39 -9.64
CA PHE A 85 8.77 5.07 -8.41
C PHE A 85 10.13 5.74 -8.57
N ASN A 86 11.14 5.02 -9.04
CA ASN A 86 12.47 5.56 -9.25
C ASN A 86 12.50 6.74 -10.23
N ARG A 87 11.66 6.68 -11.28
CA ARG A 87 11.62 7.71 -12.32
C ARG A 87 10.84 8.94 -11.91
N PHE A 88 9.68 8.78 -11.28
CA PHE A 88 8.69 9.85 -11.15
C PHE A 88 8.48 10.37 -9.72
N TYR A 89 8.75 9.55 -8.69
CA TYR A 89 8.48 9.95 -7.31
C TYR A 89 9.19 11.24 -6.91
N ARG A 90 10.47 11.40 -7.30
CA ARG A 90 11.27 12.60 -6.96
C ARG A 90 10.74 13.88 -7.59
N LEU A 91 10.08 13.80 -8.74
CA LEU A 91 9.58 14.97 -9.48
C LEU A 91 8.39 15.60 -8.77
N ALA A 92 7.48 14.80 -8.24
CA ALA A 92 6.27 15.28 -7.59
C ALA A 92 5.74 14.25 -6.56
N PRO A 93 6.38 14.10 -5.38
CA PRO A 93 6.09 13.02 -4.45
C PRO A 93 4.62 12.93 -4.03
N THR A 94 3.98 14.08 -3.73
CA THR A 94 2.57 14.11 -3.35
C THR A 94 1.65 13.73 -4.50
N LYS A 95 1.88 14.27 -5.70
CA LYS A 95 1.07 13.91 -6.87
C LYS A 95 1.21 12.43 -7.20
N PHE A 96 2.41 11.88 -7.07
CA PHE A 96 2.68 10.46 -7.28
C PHE A 96 1.85 9.58 -6.34
N ILE A 97 1.80 9.91 -5.03
CA ILE A 97 0.97 9.19 -4.06
C ILE A 97 -0.51 9.32 -4.39
N VAL A 98 -0.98 10.53 -4.72
CA VAL A 98 -2.39 10.76 -5.08
C VAL A 98 -2.79 9.92 -6.29
N VAL A 99 -1.98 9.92 -7.34
CA VAL A 99 -2.23 9.09 -8.53
C VAL A 99 -2.23 7.60 -8.18
N SER A 100 -1.27 7.14 -7.38
CA SER A 100 -1.20 5.73 -6.96
C SER A 100 -2.41 5.31 -6.14
N MET A 101 -2.87 6.15 -5.21
CA MET A 101 -4.10 5.90 -4.43
C MET A 101 -5.35 5.91 -5.33
N SER A 102 -5.41 6.80 -6.30
CA SER A 102 -6.49 6.83 -7.29
C SER A 102 -6.51 5.57 -8.15
N LEU A 103 -5.33 5.08 -8.59
CA LEU A 103 -5.23 3.82 -9.33
C LEU A 103 -5.75 2.64 -8.51
N LEU A 104 -5.37 2.55 -7.23
CA LEU A 104 -5.89 1.53 -6.33
C LEU A 104 -7.42 1.60 -6.23
N MET A 105 -7.98 2.77 -5.94
CA MET A 105 -9.43 2.95 -5.78
C MET A 105 -10.19 2.61 -7.07
N PHE A 106 -9.70 3.10 -8.22
CA PHE A 106 -10.29 2.79 -9.53
C PHE A 106 -10.27 1.30 -9.82
N SER A 107 -9.15 0.62 -9.52
CA SER A 107 -9.05 -0.82 -9.73
C SER A 107 -10.04 -1.59 -8.85
N LEU A 108 -10.21 -1.18 -7.59
CA LEU A 108 -11.17 -1.82 -6.68
C LEU A 108 -12.63 -1.57 -7.12
N LEU A 109 -12.96 -0.36 -7.57
CA LEU A 109 -14.30 -0.03 -8.09
C LEU A 109 -14.65 -0.81 -9.36
N LEU A 110 -13.67 -1.05 -10.23
CA LEU A 110 -13.87 -1.74 -11.50
C LEU A 110 -13.68 -3.26 -11.40
N LEU A 111 -13.40 -3.79 -10.20
CA LEU A 111 -13.06 -5.20 -10.01
C LEU A 111 -14.16 -6.14 -10.52
N LEU A 112 -15.43 -5.85 -10.20
CA LEU A 112 -16.56 -6.66 -10.66
C LEU A 112 -16.68 -6.64 -12.19
N PHE A 113 -16.55 -5.47 -12.82
CA PHE A 113 -16.63 -5.34 -14.27
C PHE A 113 -15.49 -6.02 -15.01
N SER A 114 -14.34 -6.22 -14.35
CA SER A 114 -13.19 -6.88 -14.97
C SER A 114 -13.35 -8.38 -15.16
N THR A 115 -14.38 -8.99 -14.57
CA THR A 115 -14.69 -10.43 -14.75
C THR A 115 -15.23 -10.76 -16.13
N GLU A 116 -15.70 -9.78 -16.91
CA GLU A 116 -16.31 -9.99 -18.23
C GLU A 116 -15.33 -10.59 -19.25
N THR A 117 -14.05 -10.26 -19.18
CA THR A 117 -13.02 -10.81 -20.09
C THR A 117 -11.70 -11.09 -19.37
N MET A 118 -10.96 -12.09 -19.85
CA MET A 118 -9.62 -12.39 -19.34
C MET A 118 -8.66 -11.19 -19.45
N ILE A 119 -8.75 -10.45 -20.57
CA ILE A 119 -7.87 -9.29 -20.81
C ILE A 119 -8.17 -8.15 -19.83
N SER A 120 -9.45 -7.89 -19.54
CA SER A 120 -9.83 -6.85 -18.55
C SER A 120 -9.34 -7.20 -17.16
N MET A 121 -9.44 -8.47 -16.75
CA MET A 121 -8.94 -8.93 -15.45
C MET A 121 -7.41 -8.79 -15.34
N PHE A 122 -6.66 -9.25 -16.34
CA PHE A 122 -5.19 -9.10 -16.35
C PHE A 122 -4.77 -7.62 -16.30
N SER A 123 -5.40 -6.79 -17.12
CA SER A 123 -5.07 -5.37 -17.20
C SER A 123 -5.37 -4.65 -15.90
N LEU A 124 -6.54 -4.90 -15.31
CA LEU A 124 -6.96 -4.29 -14.07
C LEU A 124 -6.04 -4.68 -12.91
N VAL A 125 -5.75 -5.96 -12.76
CA VAL A 125 -4.92 -6.50 -11.67
C VAL A 125 -3.47 -6.02 -11.80
N PHE A 126 -2.96 -5.87 -13.03
CA PHE A 126 -1.63 -5.27 -13.26
C PHE A 126 -1.59 -3.80 -12.81
N ILE A 127 -2.59 -3.00 -13.18
CA ILE A 127 -2.72 -1.58 -12.76
C ILE A 127 -2.90 -1.49 -11.25
N TRP A 128 -3.74 -2.34 -10.67
CA TRP A 128 -3.93 -2.43 -9.23
C TRP A 128 -2.62 -2.70 -8.48
N GLY A 129 -1.86 -3.70 -8.95
CA GLY A 129 -0.58 -4.06 -8.35
C GLY A 129 0.46 -2.92 -8.44
N ILE A 130 0.49 -2.17 -9.58
CA ILE A 130 1.29 -0.95 -9.69
C ILE A 130 0.85 0.07 -8.63
N GLY A 131 -0.45 0.33 -8.52
CA GLY A 131 -1.00 1.31 -7.57
C GLY A 131 -0.57 1.03 -6.13
N ILE A 132 -0.84 -0.18 -5.63
CA ILE A 132 -0.52 -0.54 -4.24
C ILE A 132 0.98 -0.57 -3.97
N SER A 133 1.79 -1.08 -4.90
CA SER A 133 3.25 -1.12 -4.74
C SER A 133 3.84 0.30 -4.70
N CYS A 134 3.38 1.20 -5.57
CA CYS A 134 3.79 2.60 -5.54
C CYS A 134 3.38 3.31 -4.24
N ILE A 135 2.19 3.01 -3.69
CA ILE A 135 1.74 3.54 -2.39
C ILE A 135 2.71 3.08 -1.29
N GLY A 136 2.97 1.77 -1.19
CA GLY A 136 3.84 1.20 -0.18
C GLY A 136 5.24 1.85 -0.17
N LEU A 137 5.90 1.90 -1.34
CA LEU A 137 7.20 2.54 -1.50
C LEU A 137 7.19 4.03 -1.11
N SER A 138 6.13 4.74 -1.52
CA SER A 138 6.01 6.17 -1.29
C SER A 138 5.77 6.52 0.17
N LEU A 139 4.89 5.79 0.86
CA LEU A 139 4.59 6.02 2.27
C LEU A 139 5.80 5.64 3.13
N GLN A 140 6.48 4.53 2.84
CA GLN A 140 7.71 4.15 3.53
C GLN A 140 8.80 5.23 3.36
N MET A 141 9.00 5.75 2.16
CA MET A 141 9.98 6.82 1.92
C MET A 141 9.64 8.10 2.72
N ARG A 142 8.36 8.44 2.87
CA ARG A 142 7.93 9.56 3.70
C ARG A 142 8.17 9.33 5.18
N VAL A 143 7.94 8.11 5.67
CA VAL A 143 8.25 7.73 7.07
C VAL A 143 9.73 7.94 7.36
N LEU A 144 10.62 7.46 6.47
CA LEU A 144 12.07 7.66 6.61
C LEU A 144 12.46 9.15 6.66
N LYS A 145 11.85 9.99 5.82
CA LYS A 145 12.10 11.42 5.79
C LYS A 145 11.58 12.16 7.04
N LEU A 146 10.51 11.66 7.67
CA LEU A 146 9.93 12.26 8.87
C LEU A 146 10.62 11.84 10.17
N ALA A 147 11.41 10.78 10.12
CA ALA A 147 12.12 10.24 11.29
C ALA A 147 13.60 9.97 10.99
N PRO A 148 14.39 10.97 10.53
CA PRO A 148 15.78 10.76 10.15
C PRO A 148 16.68 10.43 11.34
N ASP A 149 16.27 10.75 12.55
CA ASP A 149 16.93 10.51 13.82
C ASP A 149 16.62 9.13 14.43
N ALA A 150 15.60 8.42 13.94
CA ALA A 150 15.17 7.12 14.44
C ALA A 150 14.58 6.25 13.31
N THR A 151 15.28 6.15 12.20
CA THR A 151 14.80 5.51 10.95
C THR A 151 14.41 4.06 11.16
N ASP A 152 15.20 3.29 11.93
CA ASP A 152 14.96 1.86 12.11
C ASP A 152 13.69 1.62 12.94
N VAL A 153 13.51 2.41 14.03
CA VAL A 153 12.31 2.32 14.88
C VAL A 153 11.07 2.75 14.09
N ALA A 154 11.14 3.87 13.34
CA ALA A 154 10.04 4.35 12.53
C ALA A 154 9.64 3.34 11.43
N THR A 155 10.63 2.69 10.81
CA THR A 155 10.39 1.65 9.79
C THR A 155 9.82 0.37 10.42
N ALA A 156 10.27 -0.02 11.60
CA ALA A 156 9.72 -1.16 12.32
C ALA A 156 8.22 -0.92 12.68
N ILE A 157 7.88 0.28 13.15
CA ILE A 157 6.49 0.67 13.40
C ILE A 157 5.68 0.64 12.10
N TYR A 158 6.22 1.22 11.01
CA TYR A 158 5.57 1.18 9.70
C TYR A 158 5.27 -0.24 9.25
N SER A 159 6.24 -1.15 9.37
CA SER A 159 6.07 -2.57 9.02
C SER A 159 5.02 -3.26 9.89
N GLY A 160 5.01 -2.98 11.20
CA GLY A 160 3.99 -3.49 12.12
C GLY A 160 2.58 -3.02 11.75
N ILE A 161 2.43 -1.73 11.44
CA ILE A 161 1.16 -1.13 11.00
C ILE A 161 0.72 -1.69 9.65
N PHE A 162 1.66 -1.88 8.73
CA PHE A 162 1.38 -2.50 7.43
C PHE A 162 0.81 -3.92 7.63
N ASN A 163 1.44 -4.74 8.47
CA ASN A 163 0.95 -6.09 8.78
C ASN A 163 -0.40 -6.08 9.53
N ALA A 164 -0.61 -5.13 10.45
CA ALA A 164 -1.91 -4.94 11.08
C ALA A 164 -2.99 -4.57 10.04
N GLY A 165 -2.64 -3.75 9.04
CA GLY A 165 -3.50 -3.43 7.90
C GLY A 165 -3.85 -4.66 7.05
N ILE A 166 -2.91 -5.58 6.84
CA ILE A 166 -3.18 -6.87 6.17
C ILE A 166 -4.25 -7.65 6.93
N GLY A 167 -4.05 -7.85 8.23
CA GLY A 167 -5.00 -8.59 9.07
C GLY A 167 -6.38 -7.92 9.15
N ALA A 168 -6.42 -6.60 9.31
CA ALA A 168 -7.67 -5.85 9.30
C ALA A 168 -8.37 -5.93 7.94
N GLY A 169 -7.64 -5.87 6.82
CA GLY A 169 -8.19 -6.03 5.49
C GLY A 169 -8.82 -7.41 5.28
N ALA A 170 -8.12 -8.48 5.69
CA ALA A 170 -8.67 -9.82 5.63
C ALA A 170 -9.97 -9.95 6.46
N LEU A 171 -10.03 -9.33 7.65
CA LEU A 171 -11.23 -9.28 8.48
C LEU A 171 -12.37 -8.52 7.78
N PHE A 172 -12.12 -7.32 7.26
CA PHE A 172 -13.13 -6.56 6.52
C PHE A 172 -13.61 -7.28 5.27
N GLY A 173 -12.71 -7.96 4.55
CA GLY A 173 -13.07 -8.79 3.41
C GLY A 173 -13.96 -9.96 3.83
N ASN A 174 -13.67 -10.63 4.96
CA ASN A 174 -14.53 -11.68 5.50
C ASN A 174 -15.92 -11.15 5.85
N LEU A 175 -16.00 -10.00 6.49
CA LEU A 175 -17.29 -9.36 6.81
C LEU A 175 -18.05 -9.00 5.54
N ALA A 176 -17.37 -8.43 4.54
CA ALA A 176 -17.99 -8.12 3.26
C ALA A 176 -18.54 -9.38 2.57
N THR A 177 -17.73 -10.44 2.46
CA THR A 177 -18.17 -11.70 1.84
C THR A 177 -19.33 -12.36 2.57
N THR A 178 -19.34 -12.30 3.91
CA THR A 178 -20.36 -12.93 4.75
C THR A 178 -21.70 -12.18 4.70
N TYR A 179 -21.69 -10.86 4.76
CA TYR A 179 -22.90 -10.05 4.93
C TYR A 179 -23.39 -9.38 3.66
N LEU A 180 -22.49 -9.07 2.71
CA LEU A 180 -22.83 -8.37 1.47
C LEU A 180 -22.71 -9.28 0.24
N GLY A 181 -21.84 -10.27 0.30
CA GLY A 181 -21.53 -11.18 -0.81
C GLY A 181 -20.12 -10.94 -1.38
N LEU A 182 -19.60 -11.97 -2.04
CA LEU A 182 -18.25 -11.96 -2.61
C LEU A 182 -18.09 -10.90 -3.72
N ASN A 183 -19.17 -10.53 -4.41
CA ASN A 183 -19.20 -9.50 -5.44
C ASN A 183 -18.84 -8.10 -4.90
N GLU A 184 -19.05 -7.87 -3.60
CA GLU A 184 -18.93 -6.56 -2.95
C GLU A 184 -17.53 -6.26 -2.38
N ILE A 185 -16.60 -7.20 -2.48
CA ILE A 185 -15.25 -7.02 -1.91
C ILE A 185 -14.51 -5.82 -2.51
N GLY A 186 -14.69 -5.60 -3.82
CA GLY A 186 -14.09 -4.46 -4.52
C GLY A 186 -14.66 -3.13 -4.04
N TYR A 187 -15.97 -3.01 -3.93
CA TYR A 187 -16.64 -1.79 -3.46
C TYR A 187 -16.35 -1.51 -1.99
N THR A 188 -16.32 -2.54 -1.15
CA THR A 188 -15.94 -2.41 0.28
C THR A 188 -14.49 -1.93 0.41
N GLY A 189 -13.58 -2.52 -0.36
CA GLY A 189 -12.18 -2.07 -0.41
C GLY A 189 -12.06 -0.63 -0.92
N ALA A 190 -12.80 -0.26 -1.97
CA ALA A 190 -12.80 1.10 -2.51
C ALA A 190 -13.32 2.13 -1.51
N ALA A 191 -14.37 1.81 -0.74
CA ALA A 191 -14.89 2.68 0.32
C ALA A 191 -13.85 2.94 1.41
N LEU A 192 -13.15 1.91 1.88
CA LEU A 192 -12.02 2.05 2.81
C LEU A 192 -10.87 2.84 2.17
N GLY A 193 -10.56 2.60 0.90
CA GLY A 193 -9.57 3.34 0.14
C GLY A 193 -9.88 4.83 0.06
N LEU A 194 -11.15 5.19 -0.13
CA LEU A 194 -11.61 6.57 -0.14
C LEU A 194 -11.38 7.25 1.22
N ILE A 195 -11.66 6.57 2.32
CA ILE A 195 -11.36 7.08 3.67
C ILE A 195 -9.86 7.37 3.80
N GLY A 196 -9.00 6.42 3.43
CA GLY A 196 -7.55 6.60 3.46
C GLY A 196 -7.08 7.74 2.56
N PHE A 197 -7.67 7.90 1.38
CA PHE A 197 -7.40 9.00 0.45
C PHE A 197 -7.76 10.36 1.05
N ILE A 198 -8.96 10.49 1.65
CA ILE A 198 -9.40 11.72 2.31
C ILE A 198 -8.46 12.09 3.47
N ILE A 199 -8.08 11.10 4.29
CA ILE A 199 -7.14 11.32 5.40
C ILE A 199 -5.80 11.80 4.87
N PHE A 200 -5.27 11.20 3.80
CA PHE A 200 -4.03 11.64 3.18
C PHE A 200 -4.11 13.07 2.67
N ILE A 201 -5.17 13.43 1.93
CA ILE A 201 -5.37 14.77 1.37
C ILE A 201 -5.51 15.81 2.48
N THR A 202 -6.36 15.57 3.48
CA THR A 202 -6.57 16.51 4.60
C THR A 202 -5.29 16.71 5.40
N THR A 203 -4.53 15.64 5.65
CA THR A 203 -3.22 15.70 6.29
C THR A 203 -2.24 16.51 5.46
N HIS A 204 -2.19 16.27 4.15
CA HIS A 204 -1.32 17.02 3.25
C HIS A 204 -1.65 18.51 3.23
N LEU A 205 -2.92 18.88 3.18
CA LEU A 205 -3.34 20.27 3.20
C LEU A 205 -2.99 20.94 4.53
N LYS A 206 -3.25 20.28 5.66
CA LYS A 206 -2.97 20.80 7.00
C LYS A 206 -1.47 21.01 7.25
N TYR A 207 -0.62 20.10 6.76
CA TYR A 207 0.83 20.11 7.00
C TYR A 207 1.64 20.45 5.73
N ARG A 208 1.06 21.20 4.80
CA ARG A 208 1.66 21.54 3.50
C ARG A 208 3.07 22.13 3.62
N HIS A 209 3.30 23.03 4.56
CA HIS A 209 4.62 23.64 4.77
C HIS A 209 5.70 22.61 5.14
N THR A 210 5.38 21.66 6.00
CA THR A 210 6.31 20.60 6.40
C THR A 210 6.65 19.69 5.20
N PHE A 211 5.67 19.37 4.37
CA PHE A 211 5.90 18.58 3.14
C PHE A 211 6.78 19.31 2.11
N LEU A 212 6.67 20.61 1.99
CA LEU A 212 7.49 21.41 1.06
C LEU A 212 8.95 21.46 1.49
N LEU A 213 9.22 21.53 2.79
CA LEU A 213 10.59 21.52 3.33
C LEU A 213 11.30 20.17 3.12
N GLN A 214 10.56 19.06 3.08
CA GLN A 214 11.10 17.72 2.87
C GLN A 214 11.37 17.37 1.40
N ASN A 215 10.87 18.17 0.47
CA ASN A 215 11.06 17.95 -0.96
C ASN A 215 12.22 18.75 -1.55
N LYS A 216 12.88 19.59 -0.73
CA LYS A 216 14.15 20.26 -1.05
C LYS A 216 15.34 19.39 -0.59
#